data_704700dbd41cf4c5a601f2eacdbfbe2c
#
_entry.id   704700dbd41cf4c5a601f2eacdbfbe2c
#
_cell.length_a   1.000
_cell.length_b   1.000
_cell.length_c   1.000
_cell.angle_alpha   90.00
_cell.angle_beta   90.00
_cell.angle_gamma   90.00
#
_symmetry.space_group_name_H-M   'P 1'
#
loop_
_entity.id
_entity.type
_entity.pdbx_description
1 polymer ?
#
loop_
_entity_poly.entity_id
_entity_poly.type
_entity_poly.pdbx_seq_one_letter_code
_entity_poly.pdbx_strand_id
1 'polypeptide(L)'
;MSLTFLTPWLLSALLGLPVLWLLLRAVPPAPVRRFFPGVILLLGLRDKTQISDRTPWWLLLIRMLAIALIILGLAGPVLNPQSPNIKRSNLLILMDGGWAAARDWQAHQTLLERVLNQAARAGRPVAIARLTTPSTPIFQSAQSWQKRLPSLAPTPWEPNASNMRTAVQRLDDQPFDSLWLSDGLAQSGRAALLSTLQNRGDVDVIETGQPLFALEPPQLSDGIITLYAIRLPNRMDQSVTIRVHGTDPNGRSQIISTVTAEFTEGATRIPVQISLPAELRERVSLFDIGGQTSAAAVSLTGNSLLRREVALISEGADREGLELLSPLHFIAKAYAPSAELLSGDLTTLLPANPDLVVLADIAKLSKTEETALGQWVAEGGLLLRFAGPRLAASDLSRSAEHPLMPVRLRAGGRTVGGAMSWGAPKSLAAFSPNSPFFGLEIPDDVRVSAQVLAHPDPSLSQRVIAMLA
;
A
#
# COMPACT_ATOMS: atom_id res chain seq x y z
N MET A 1 -11.32 -41.71 -16.23
CA MET A 1 -10.16 -40.99 -16.79
C MET A 1 -10.42 -40.83 -18.27
N SER A 2 -10.70 -39.61 -18.73
CA SER A 2 -10.86 -39.32 -20.17
C SER A 2 -9.54 -38.78 -20.71
N LEU A 3 -9.08 -39.38 -21.82
CA LEU A 3 -7.89 -38.95 -22.54
C LEU A 3 -8.36 -38.26 -23.82
N THR A 4 -7.94 -37.01 -24.03
CA THR A 4 -8.18 -36.30 -25.30
C THR A 4 -6.83 -35.81 -25.85
N PHE A 5 -6.84 -35.51 -27.18
CA PHE A 5 -5.65 -35.00 -27.85
C PHE A 5 -5.91 -33.59 -28.35
N LEU A 6 -4.92 -32.70 -28.17
CA LEU A 6 -5.00 -31.31 -28.65
C LEU A 6 -5.11 -31.24 -30.17
N THR A 7 -4.41 -32.13 -30.88
CA THR A 7 -4.40 -32.19 -32.36
C THR A 7 -4.67 -33.62 -32.82
N PRO A 8 -5.96 -34.09 -32.78
CA PRO A 8 -6.30 -35.49 -33.05
C PRO A 8 -6.03 -35.89 -34.50
N TRP A 9 -6.00 -34.97 -35.44
CA TRP A 9 -5.69 -35.24 -36.85
C TRP A 9 -4.24 -35.72 -37.06
N LEU A 10 -3.29 -35.36 -36.15
CA LEU A 10 -1.91 -35.86 -36.21
C LEU A 10 -1.82 -37.38 -35.96
N LEU A 11 -2.80 -37.98 -35.29
CA LEU A 11 -2.85 -39.43 -35.12
C LEU A 11 -3.03 -40.18 -36.47
N SER A 12 -3.55 -39.52 -37.50
CA SER A 12 -3.63 -40.10 -38.83
C SER A 12 -2.25 -40.41 -39.45
N ALA A 13 -1.21 -39.72 -38.99
CA ALA A 13 0.18 -40.00 -39.41
C ALA A 13 0.68 -41.40 -38.95
N LEU A 14 0.02 -42.01 -37.96
CA LEU A 14 0.30 -43.41 -37.57
C LEU A 14 -0.03 -44.40 -38.70
N LEU A 15 -0.96 -44.07 -39.57
CA LEU A 15 -1.29 -44.89 -40.75
C LEU A 15 -0.13 -44.95 -41.79
N GLY A 16 0.79 -44.01 -41.71
CA GLY A 16 2.02 -44.02 -42.54
C GLY A 16 3.11 -44.96 -42.03
N LEU A 17 3.02 -45.47 -40.79
CA LEU A 17 4.03 -46.34 -40.21
C LEU A 17 4.21 -47.66 -40.97
N PRO A 18 3.16 -48.39 -41.46
CA PRO A 18 3.33 -49.59 -42.25
C PRO A 18 4.08 -49.33 -43.58
N VAL A 19 3.80 -48.19 -44.22
CA VAL A 19 4.48 -47.76 -45.44
C VAL A 19 5.96 -47.51 -45.18
N LEU A 20 6.24 -46.79 -44.08
CA LEU A 20 7.61 -46.50 -43.63
C LEU A 20 8.38 -47.78 -43.26
N TRP A 21 7.67 -48.75 -42.65
CA TRP A 21 8.26 -50.07 -42.35
C TRP A 21 8.70 -50.81 -43.59
N LEU A 22 7.87 -50.77 -44.66
CA LEU A 22 8.12 -51.37 -45.93
C LEU A 22 9.30 -50.75 -46.69
N LEU A 23 9.41 -49.40 -46.59
CA LEU A 23 10.53 -48.65 -47.16
C LEU A 23 11.85 -48.82 -46.41
N LEU A 24 11.81 -48.96 -45.09
CA LEU A 24 13.02 -49.17 -44.26
C LEU A 24 13.50 -50.64 -44.22
N ARG A 25 12.70 -51.56 -44.75
CA ARG A 25 13.10 -52.98 -44.87
C ARG A 25 14.13 -53.11 -45.98
N ALA A 26 15.40 -53.26 -45.60
CA ALA A 26 16.46 -53.51 -46.55
C ALA A 26 16.25 -54.86 -47.22
N VAL A 27 16.07 -54.86 -48.56
CA VAL A 27 16.05 -56.07 -49.38
C VAL A 27 17.45 -56.22 -49.94
N PRO A 28 18.15 -57.32 -49.64
CA PRO A 28 19.48 -57.54 -50.20
C PRO A 28 19.36 -57.62 -51.74
N PRO A 29 20.27 -57.01 -52.51
CA PRO A 29 20.31 -57.13 -53.94
C PRO A 29 20.51 -58.61 -54.32
N ALA A 30 19.86 -59.01 -55.40
CA ALA A 30 19.98 -60.40 -55.92
C ALA A 30 21.47 -60.73 -56.19
N PRO A 31 21.99 -61.89 -55.74
CA PRO A 31 23.37 -62.25 -55.94
C PRO A 31 23.71 -62.36 -57.43
N VAL A 32 24.59 -61.48 -57.90
CA VAL A 32 25.06 -61.48 -59.30
C VAL A 32 26.21 -62.48 -59.39
N ARG A 33 26.01 -63.59 -60.08
CA ARG A 33 27.05 -64.56 -60.32
C ARG A 33 28.06 -63.98 -61.35
N ARG A 34 29.28 -63.68 -60.87
CA ARG A 34 30.37 -63.30 -61.73
C ARG A 34 31.42 -64.43 -61.72
N PHE A 35 31.85 -64.89 -62.92
CA PHE A 35 32.93 -65.79 -63.04
C PHE A 35 34.24 -65.11 -62.76
N PHE A 36 34.92 -65.54 -61.66
CA PHE A 36 36.21 -65.03 -61.29
C PHE A 36 37.24 -66.13 -61.34
N PRO A 37 38.21 -66.06 -62.30
CA PRO A 37 39.21 -67.20 -62.52
C PRO A 37 40.11 -67.43 -61.31
N GLY A 38 40.26 -66.50 -60.39
CA GLY A 38 41.13 -66.60 -59.22
C GLY A 38 40.48 -67.21 -57.96
N VAL A 39 39.34 -67.90 -58.05
CA VAL A 39 38.60 -68.49 -56.90
C VAL A 39 39.49 -69.49 -56.13
N ILE A 40 40.44 -70.14 -56.83
CA ILE A 40 41.38 -71.10 -56.19
C ILE A 40 42.27 -70.47 -55.12
N LEU A 41 42.64 -69.22 -55.29
CA LEU A 41 43.43 -68.42 -54.30
C LEU A 41 42.66 -67.99 -53.05
N LEU A 42 41.34 -68.03 -53.13
CA LEU A 42 40.43 -67.62 -52.03
C LEU A 42 39.88 -68.83 -51.25
N LEU A 43 40.12 -70.03 -51.67
CA LEU A 43 39.64 -71.27 -51.07
C LEU A 43 40.25 -71.64 -49.67
N GLY A 44 40.84 -70.71 -48.98
CA GLY A 44 41.31 -70.88 -47.61
C GLY A 44 40.87 -69.71 -46.65
N LEU A 45 40.29 -68.60 -47.20
CA LEU A 45 39.87 -67.45 -46.41
C LEU A 45 38.41 -67.62 -45.96
N ARG A 46 38.21 -68.11 -44.75
CA ARG A 46 36.89 -68.08 -44.15
C ARG A 46 36.72 -66.73 -43.53
N ASP A 47 35.91 -65.90 -44.19
CA ASP A 47 35.46 -64.69 -43.58
C ASP A 47 34.46 -65.02 -42.48
N LYS A 48 34.88 -64.75 -41.22
CA LYS A 48 34.08 -65.00 -40.02
C LYS A 48 33.10 -63.84 -39.72
N THR A 49 33.16 -62.79 -40.50
CA THR A 49 32.23 -61.68 -40.38
C THR A 49 31.01 -61.92 -41.23
N GLN A 50 29.95 -62.50 -40.67
CA GLN A 50 28.62 -62.46 -41.24
C GLN A 50 28.14 -61.02 -41.20
N ILE A 51 28.35 -60.25 -42.25
CA ILE A 51 27.62 -58.99 -42.46
C ILE A 51 26.17 -59.39 -42.59
N SER A 52 25.37 -59.04 -41.61
CA SER A 52 23.93 -59.28 -41.62
C SER A 52 23.30 -58.46 -42.77
N ASP A 53 23.09 -59.07 -43.93
CA ASP A 53 22.47 -58.45 -45.09
C ASP A 53 21.00 -58.09 -44.87
N ARG A 54 20.47 -58.35 -43.68
CA ARG A 54 19.09 -58.04 -43.33
C ARG A 54 19.07 -57.20 -42.06
N THR A 55 18.35 -56.06 -42.09
CA THR A 55 18.12 -55.27 -40.88
C THR A 55 17.42 -56.12 -39.83
N PRO A 56 17.99 -56.27 -38.59
CA PRO A 56 17.31 -57.01 -37.55
C PRO A 56 15.91 -56.45 -37.31
N TRP A 57 14.92 -57.28 -37.24
CA TRP A 57 13.51 -56.88 -37.08
C TRP A 57 13.26 -56.04 -35.84
N TRP A 58 14.03 -56.29 -34.72
CA TRP A 58 13.93 -55.52 -33.48
C TRP A 58 14.42 -54.09 -33.66
N LEU A 59 15.38 -53.81 -34.51
CA LEU A 59 15.90 -52.48 -34.80
C LEU A 59 14.88 -51.64 -35.61
N LEU A 60 14.16 -52.29 -36.55
CA LEU A 60 13.03 -51.68 -37.23
C LEU A 60 11.90 -51.37 -36.28
N LEU A 61 11.60 -52.26 -35.34
CA LEU A 61 10.57 -52.10 -34.33
C LEU A 61 10.89 -50.89 -33.41
N ILE A 62 12.13 -50.74 -32.94
CA ILE A 62 12.56 -49.61 -32.13
C ILE A 62 12.42 -48.28 -32.90
N ARG A 63 12.79 -48.22 -34.18
CA ARG A 63 12.65 -47.04 -35.02
C ARG A 63 11.18 -46.67 -35.21
N MET A 64 10.33 -47.66 -35.47
CA MET A 64 8.88 -47.44 -35.62
C MET A 64 8.25 -46.97 -34.29
N LEU A 65 8.66 -47.56 -33.17
CA LEU A 65 8.21 -47.14 -31.85
C LEU A 65 8.63 -45.70 -31.53
N ALA A 66 9.86 -45.33 -31.84
CA ALA A 66 10.34 -43.96 -31.63
C ALA A 66 9.52 -42.94 -32.45
N ILE A 67 9.22 -43.24 -33.73
CA ILE A 67 8.38 -42.36 -34.57
C ILE A 67 6.96 -42.32 -34.04
N ALA A 68 6.40 -43.46 -33.61
CA ALA A 68 5.07 -43.50 -33.00
C ALA A 68 4.96 -42.65 -31.74
N LEU A 69 5.99 -42.71 -30.86
CA LEU A 69 6.05 -41.89 -29.64
C LEU A 69 6.18 -40.39 -29.94
N ILE A 70 6.93 -40.03 -31.00
CA ILE A 70 7.04 -38.64 -31.43
C ILE A 70 5.66 -38.14 -31.92
N ILE A 71 4.96 -38.95 -32.75
CA ILE A 71 3.63 -38.59 -33.22
C ILE A 71 2.64 -38.45 -32.04
N LEU A 72 2.68 -39.39 -31.09
CA LEU A 72 1.84 -39.31 -29.88
C LEU A 72 2.17 -38.11 -29.03
N GLY A 73 3.46 -37.77 -28.86
CA GLY A 73 3.89 -36.60 -28.14
C GLY A 73 3.42 -35.28 -28.78
N LEU A 74 3.55 -35.18 -30.11
CA LEU A 74 3.09 -34.03 -30.88
C LEU A 74 1.56 -33.92 -30.93
N ALA A 75 0.82 -35.05 -30.80
CA ALA A 75 -0.64 -35.04 -30.71
C ALA A 75 -1.14 -34.41 -29.40
N GLY A 76 -0.25 -34.18 -28.41
CA GLY A 76 -0.56 -33.50 -27.17
C GLY A 76 -1.60 -34.22 -26.33
N PRO A 77 -1.31 -35.41 -25.74
CA PRO A 77 -2.26 -36.12 -24.88
C PRO A 77 -2.56 -35.30 -23.62
N VAL A 78 -3.83 -34.96 -23.37
CA VAL A 78 -4.30 -34.29 -22.16
C VAL A 78 -5.12 -35.29 -21.35
N LEU A 79 -4.64 -35.57 -20.14
CA LEU A 79 -5.36 -36.39 -19.18
C LEU A 79 -6.37 -35.51 -18.41
N ASN A 80 -7.63 -35.96 -18.33
CA ASN A 80 -8.72 -35.22 -17.71
C ASN A 80 -8.87 -33.78 -18.29
N PRO A 81 -9.16 -33.63 -19.61
CA PRO A 81 -9.45 -32.30 -20.10
C PRO A 81 -10.65 -31.79 -19.31
N GLN A 82 -10.46 -30.66 -18.67
CA GLN A 82 -11.60 -29.87 -18.22
C GLN A 82 -12.38 -29.51 -19.47
N SER A 83 -13.39 -30.31 -19.78
CA SER A 83 -14.39 -29.89 -20.78
C SER A 83 -14.83 -28.51 -20.35
N PRO A 84 -14.79 -27.49 -21.19
CA PRO A 84 -15.54 -26.28 -20.90
C PRO A 84 -17.00 -26.76 -20.87
N ASN A 85 -17.47 -27.13 -19.67
CA ASN A 85 -18.86 -27.34 -19.44
C ASN A 85 -19.48 -26.00 -19.76
N ILE A 86 -20.10 -25.88 -20.94
CA ILE A 86 -20.84 -24.70 -21.34
C ILE A 86 -22.10 -24.74 -20.47
N LYS A 87 -21.89 -24.40 -19.19
CA LYS A 87 -22.97 -24.28 -18.24
C LYS A 87 -23.83 -23.13 -18.73
N ARG A 88 -25.10 -23.39 -18.93
CA ARG A 88 -26.09 -22.37 -19.30
C ARG A 88 -26.51 -21.50 -18.11
N SER A 89 -25.95 -21.74 -16.91
CA SER A 89 -26.20 -20.96 -15.71
C SER A 89 -25.62 -19.55 -15.84
N ASN A 90 -26.24 -18.59 -15.19
CA ASN A 90 -25.72 -17.22 -15.09
C ASN A 90 -24.29 -17.22 -14.51
N LEU A 91 -23.45 -16.28 -14.91
CA LEU A 91 -22.08 -16.13 -14.39
C LEU A 91 -21.96 -14.84 -13.61
N LEU A 92 -21.67 -14.96 -12.32
CA LEU A 92 -21.23 -13.83 -11.51
C LEU A 92 -19.71 -13.74 -11.54
N ILE A 93 -19.18 -12.62 -11.98
CA ILE A 93 -17.76 -12.27 -11.82
C ILE A 93 -17.65 -11.34 -10.63
N LEU A 94 -17.04 -11.83 -9.57
CA LEU A 94 -16.82 -11.08 -8.35
C LEU A 94 -15.37 -10.63 -8.29
N MET A 95 -15.14 -9.36 -7.98
CA MET A 95 -13.81 -8.78 -7.89
C MET A 95 -13.63 -8.17 -6.50
N ASP A 96 -12.51 -8.42 -5.84
CA ASP A 96 -12.15 -7.69 -4.63
C ASP A 96 -12.06 -6.19 -4.96
N GLY A 97 -11.38 -5.85 -6.05
CA GLY A 97 -11.40 -4.51 -6.65
C GLY A 97 -10.72 -3.44 -5.80
N GLY A 98 -9.98 -3.83 -4.76
CA GLY A 98 -9.22 -2.94 -3.89
C GLY A 98 -7.82 -2.59 -4.44
N TRP A 99 -7.06 -1.85 -3.65
CA TRP A 99 -5.71 -1.39 -4.00
C TRP A 99 -4.76 -2.55 -4.34
N ALA A 100 -4.91 -3.70 -3.69
CA ALA A 100 -4.07 -4.87 -3.93
C ALA A 100 -4.26 -5.47 -5.33
N ALA A 101 -5.46 -5.34 -5.92
CA ALA A 101 -5.74 -5.81 -7.28
C ALA A 101 -5.04 -4.97 -8.37
N ALA A 102 -4.54 -3.78 -8.02
CA ALA A 102 -3.88 -2.90 -9.00
C ALA A 102 -2.56 -3.48 -9.54
N ARG A 103 -1.86 -4.31 -8.76
CA ARG A 103 -0.60 -4.97 -9.16
C ARG A 103 -0.75 -5.83 -10.42
N ASP A 104 -1.92 -6.46 -10.59
CA ASP A 104 -2.20 -7.43 -11.64
C ASP A 104 -3.36 -7.02 -12.54
N TRP A 105 -3.73 -5.75 -12.48
CA TRP A 105 -4.94 -5.25 -13.14
C TRP A 105 -4.98 -5.57 -14.64
N GLN A 106 -3.86 -5.44 -15.34
CA GLN A 106 -3.78 -5.75 -16.77
C GLN A 106 -4.03 -7.24 -17.05
N ALA A 107 -3.50 -8.12 -16.20
CA ALA A 107 -3.76 -9.56 -16.29
C ALA A 107 -5.24 -9.88 -16.02
N HIS A 108 -5.85 -9.22 -15.03
CA HIS A 108 -7.29 -9.32 -14.76
C HIS A 108 -8.13 -8.84 -15.94
N GLN A 109 -7.79 -7.72 -16.57
CA GLN A 109 -8.49 -7.24 -17.76
C GLN A 109 -8.42 -8.26 -18.91
N THR A 110 -7.24 -8.80 -19.20
CA THR A 110 -7.07 -9.83 -20.24
C THR A 110 -7.86 -11.11 -19.93
N LEU A 111 -7.93 -11.50 -18.66
CA LEU A 111 -8.74 -12.63 -18.22
C LEU A 111 -10.23 -12.34 -18.40
N LEU A 112 -10.69 -11.18 -17.96
CA LEU A 112 -12.08 -10.74 -18.10
C LEU A 112 -12.51 -10.69 -19.57
N GLU A 113 -11.67 -10.18 -20.46
CA GLU A 113 -11.94 -10.20 -21.91
C GLU A 113 -12.14 -11.61 -22.43
N ARG A 114 -11.28 -12.55 -22.05
CA ARG A 114 -11.40 -13.97 -22.46
C ARG A 114 -12.68 -14.60 -21.93
N VAL A 115 -13.00 -14.41 -20.66
CA VAL A 115 -14.20 -14.95 -20.02
C VAL A 115 -15.47 -14.36 -20.64
N LEU A 116 -15.51 -13.04 -20.86
CA LEU A 116 -16.64 -12.37 -21.51
C LEU A 116 -16.81 -12.81 -22.96
N ASN A 117 -15.73 -13.02 -23.72
CA ASN A 117 -15.78 -13.56 -25.09
C ASN A 117 -16.34 -15.00 -25.10
N GLN A 118 -15.96 -15.82 -24.12
CA GLN A 118 -16.48 -17.17 -23.99
C GLN A 118 -17.98 -17.15 -23.61
N ALA A 119 -18.37 -16.32 -22.65
CA ALA A 119 -19.75 -16.15 -22.22
C ALA A 119 -20.64 -15.61 -23.37
N ALA A 120 -20.13 -14.66 -24.18
CA ALA A 120 -20.83 -14.12 -25.34
C ALA A 120 -21.11 -15.20 -26.38
N ARG A 121 -20.13 -16.06 -26.68
CA ARG A 121 -20.29 -17.20 -27.60
C ARG A 121 -21.30 -18.24 -27.11
N ALA A 122 -21.34 -18.45 -25.78
CA ALA A 122 -22.26 -19.36 -25.12
C ALA A 122 -23.67 -18.76 -24.89
N GLY A 123 -23.87 -17.47 -25.17
CA GLY A 123 -25.12 -16.76 -24.83
C GLY A 123 -25.38 -16.67 -23.33
N ARG A 124 -24.33 -16.77 -22.51
CA ARG A 124 -24.40 -16.83 -21.04
C ARG A 124 -24.55 -15.43 -20.46
N PRO A 125 -25.60 -15.12 -19.67
CA PRO A 125 -25.70 -13.86 -18.97
C PRO A 125 -24.58 -13.70 -17.94
N VAL A 126 -24.01 -12.49 -17.82
CA VAL A 126 -22.92 -12.18 -16.91
C VAL A 126 -23.29 -10.99 -16.03
N ALA A 127 -22.95 -11.07 -14.74
CA ALA A 127 -22.94 -9.93 -13.85
C ALA A 127 -21.51 -9.70 -13.35
N ILE A 128 -21.08 -8.44 -13.23
CA ILE A 128 -19.80 -8.07 -12.61
C ILE A 128 -20.11 -7.25 -11.36
N ALA A 129 -19.58 -7.69 -10.23
CA ALA A 129 -19.73 -7.01 -8.95
C ALA A 129 -18.35 -6.77 -8.31
N ARG A 130 -18.20 -5.65 -7.60
CA ARG A 130 -16.98 -5.30 -6.84
C ARG A 130 -17.28 -5.28 -5.36
N LEU A 131 -16.40 -5.88 -4.56
CA LEU A 131 -16.54 -5.90 -3.11
C LEU A 131 -16.26 -4.54 -2.45
N THR A 132 -15.43 -3.70 -3.08
CA THR A 132 -15.21 -2.32 -2.59
C THR A 132 -16.46 -1.44 -2.66
N THR A 133 -17.35 -1.72 -3.60
CA THR A 133 -18.62 -0.99 -3.81
C THR A 133 -19.74 -2.00 -4.10
N PRO A 134 -20.19 -2.76 -3.07
CA PRO A 134 -21.18 -3.83 -3.27
C PRO A 134 -22.47 -3.28 -3.87
N SER A 135 -22.91 -3.89 -4.94
CA SER A 135 -24.19 -3.60 -5.61
C SER A 135 -24.93 -4.91 -5.89
N THR A 136 -26.24 -4.84 -6.06
CA THR A 136 -27.01 -6.01 -6.51
C THR A 136 -26.53 -6.44 -7.90
N PRO A 137 -26.11 -7.71 -8.08
CA PRO A 137 -25.66 -8.20 -9.37
C PRO A 137 -26.79 -8.15 -10.40
N ILE A 138 -26.57 -7.48 -11.52
CA ILE A 138 -27.52 -7.46 -12.63
C ILE A 138 -26.94 -8.27 -13.77
N PHE A 139 -27.58 -9.40 -14.09
CA PHE A 139 -27.16 -10.27 -15.18
C PHE A 139 -27.58 -9.68 -16.53
N GLN A 140 -26.60 -9.39 -17.38
CA GLN A 140 -26.74 -8.79 -18.69
C GLN A 140 -25.99 -9.62 -19.73
N SER A 141 -26.16 -9.26 -21.01
CA SER A 141 -25.37 -9.89 -22.07
C SER A 141 -23.87 -9.60 -21.87
N ALA A 142 -23.03 -10.58 -22.14
CA ALA A 142 -21.57 -10.42 -22.02
C ALA A 142 -21.03 -9.28 -22.91
N GLN A 143 -21.69 -9.01 -24.07
CA GLN A 143 -21.33 -7.89 -24.96
C GLN A 143 -21.53 -6.52 -24.30
N SER A 144 -22.54 -6.36 -23.45
CA SER A 144 -22.75 -5.12 -22.68
C SER A 144 -21.59 -4.85 -21.73
N TRP A 145 -21.08 -5.91 -21.09
CA TRP A 145 -19.92 -5.82 -20.19
C TRP A 145 -18.60 -5.58 -20.94
N GLN A 146 -18.40 -6.16 -22.12
CA GLN A 146 -17.23 -5.89 -22.96
C GLN A 146 -17.06 -4.41 -23.26
N LYS A 147 -18.15 -3.70 -23.55
CA LYS A 147 -18.13 -2.24 -23.78
C LYS A 147 -17.76 -1.44 -22.53
N ARG A 148 -18.06 -1.95 -21.35
CA ARG A 148 -17.79 -1.29 -20.06
C ARG A 148 -16.46 -1.69 -19.43
N LEU A 149 -15.82 -2.75 -19.91
CA LEU A 149 -14.58 -3.26 -19.34
C LEU A 149 -13.48 -2.20 -19.18
N PRO A 150 -13.24 -1.28 -20.17
CA PRO A 150 -12.24 -0.24 -20.01
C PRO A 150 -12.52 0.77 -18.88
N SER A 151 -13.77 0.86 -18.42
CA SER A 151 -14.15 1.75 -17.31
C SER A 151 -13.98 1.12 -15.93
N LEU A 152 -13.68 -0.19 -15.87
CA LEU A 152 -13.39 -0.85 -14.61
C LEU A 152 -11.95 -0.53 -14.20
N ALA A 153 -11.78 -0.12 -12.95
CA ALA A 153 -10.48 0.12 -12.35
C ALA A 153 -10.50 -0.29 -10.88
N PRO A 154 -9.37 -0.70 -10.30
CA PRO A 154 -9.26 -0.93 -8.86
C PRO A 154 -9.42 0.38 -8.11
N THR A 155 -9.94 0.30 -6.88
CA THR A 155 -10.05 1.44 -5.99
C THR A 155 -8.82 1.54 -5.07
N PRO A 156 -8.44 2.75 -4.60
CA PRO A 156 -7.30 2.90 -3.68
C PRO A 156 -7.58 2.41 -2.25
N TRP A 157 -8.80 1.96 -1.95
CA TRP A 157 -9.17 1.36 -0.67
C TRP A 157 -9.49 -0.12 -0.85
N GLU A 158 -9.55 -0.86 0.25
CA GLU A 158 -9.92 -2.28 0.29
C GLU A 158 -11.37 -2.50 0.69
N PRO A 159 -11.98 -3.63 0.33
CA PRO A 159 -13.27 -4.01 0.87
C PRO A 159 -13.15 -4.32 2.37
N ASN A 160 -14.11 -3.87 3.15
CA ASN A 160 -14.18 -4.12 4.60
C ASN A 160 -15.25 -5.16 4.96
N ALA A 161 -15.34 -5.52 6.25
CA ALA A 161 -16.30 -6.51 6.74
C ALA A 161 -17.76 -6.11 6.46
N SER A 162 -18.10 -4.81 6.42
CA SER A 162 -19.46 -4.37 6.09
C SER A 162 -19.75 -4.53 4.60
N ASN A 163 -18.75 -4.31 3.73
CA ASN A 163 -18.87 -4.59 2.31
C ASN A 163 -19.15 -6.06 2.03
N MET A 164 -18.43 -6.98 2.73
CA MET A 164 -18.67 -8.43 2.61
C MET A 164 -20.08 -8.81 3.00
N ARG A 165 -20.58 -8.32 4.16
CA ARG A 165 -21.96 -8.56 4.59
C ARG A 165 -22.98 -8.01 3.59
N THR A 166 -22.78 -6.81 3.11
CA THR A 166 -23.66 -6.18 2.12
C THR A 166 -23.66 -6.96 0.81
N ALA A 167 -22.49 -7.46 0.37
CA ALA A 167 -22.40 -8.31 -0.81
C ALA A 167 -23.25 -9.58 -0.64
N VAL A 168 -23.10 -10.29 0.49
CA VAL A 168 -23.92 -11.48 0.80
C VAL A 168 -25.41 -11.17 0.76
N GLN A 169 -25.84 -10.06 1.39
CA GLN A 169 -27.26 -9.67 1.47
C GLN A 169 -27.88 -9.30 0.10
N ARG A 170 -27.04 -8.88 -0.85
CA ARG A 170 -27.50 -8.47 -2.19
C ARG A 170 -27.44 -9.57 -3.24
N LEU A 171 -26.99 -10.76 -2.87
CA LEU A 171 -27.03 -11.93 -3.75
C LEU A 171 -28.45 -12.48 -3.82
N ASP A 172 -28.97 -12.62 -5.05
CA ASP A 172 -30.25 -13.26 -5.31
C ASP A 172 -30.21 -14.75 -4.95
N ASP A 173 -31.41 -15.32 -4.70
CA ASP A 173 -31.58 -16.75 -4.44
C ASP A 173 -31.48 -17.62 -5.70
N GLN A 174 -31.35 -17.01 -6.87
CA GLN A 174 -31.21 -17.76 -8.12
C GLN A 174 -29.87 -18.47 -8.22
N PRO A 175 -29.80 -19.65 -8.84
CA PRO A 175 -28.56 -20.36 -9.06
C PRO A 175 -27.69 -19.62 -10.12
N PHE A 176 -26.40 -19.46 -9.80
CA PHE A 176 -25.39 -18.94 -10.71
C PHE A 176 -24.02 -19.52 -10.36
N ASP A 177 -23.12 -19.60 -11.33
CA ASP A 177 -21.72 -19.90 -11.03
C ASP A 177 -20.95 -18.60 -10.80
N SER A 178 -19.89 -18.68 -10.03
CA SER A 178 -19.08 -17.53 -9.64
C SER A 178 -17.64 -17.69 -10.10
N LEU A 179 -17.09 -16.61 -10.64
CA LEU A 179 -15.66 -16.43 -10.83
C LEU A 179 -15.21 -15.30 -9.91
N TRP A 180 -14.43 -15.63 -8.89
CA TRP A 180 -13.93 -14.65 -7.93
C TRP A 180 -12.47 -14.30 -8.24
N LEU A 181 -12.23 -13.05 -8.63
CA LEU A 181 -10.89 -12.49 -8.78
C LEU A 181 -10.45 -11.94 -7.43
N SER A 182 -9.64 -12.74 -6.74
CA SER A 182 -9.20 -12.51 -5.38
C SER A 182 -7.84 -11.81 -5.37
N ASP A 183 -7.68 -10.84 -4.46
CA ASP A 183 -6.40 -10.18 -4.20
C ASP A 183 -5.48 -10.98 -3.26
N GLY A 184 -5.98 -12.07 -2.67
CA GLY A 184 -5.24 -12.95 -1.75
C GLY A 184 -5.10 -12.42 -0.33
N LEU A 185 -5.67 -11.25 0.01
CA LEU A 185 -5.60 -10.70 1.36
C LEU A 185 -6.64 -11.32 2.29
N ALA A 186 -6.22 -11.60 3.52
CA ALA A 186 -7.13 -12.09 4.56
C ALA A 186 -8.03 -10.95 5.05
N GLN A 187 -9.35 -11.12 4.87
CA GLN A 187 -10.35 -10.13 5.28
C GLN A 187 -11.50 -10.81 6.01
N SER A 188 -12.06 -10.12 7.00
CA SER A 188 -13.21 -10.61 7.74
C SER A 188 -14.44 -10.78 6.84
N GLY A 189 -15.10 -11.94 6.91
CA GLY A 189 -16.34 -12.23 6.16
C GLY A 189 -16.11 -12.94 4.82
N ARG A 190 -14.86 -13.14 4.34
CA ARG A 190 -14.59 -13.88 3.09
C ARG A 190 -15.13 -15.31 3.13
N ALA A 191 -14.94 -16.02 4.25
CA ALA A 191 -15.41 -17.39 4.39
C ALA A 191 -16.95 -17.48 4.30
N ALA A 192 -17.69 -16.54 4.92
CA ALA A 192 -19.13 -16.47 4.82
C ALA A 192 -19.61 -16.15 3.40
N LEU A 193 -18.93 -15.24 2.70
CA LEU A 193 -19.21 -14.92 1.30
C LEU A 193 -18.96 -16.15 0.42
N LEU A 194 -17.83 -16.83 0.59
CA LEU A 194 -17.50 -18.03 -0.17
C LEU A 194 -18.56 -19.13 0.02
N SER A 195 -18.96 -19.42 1.26
CA SER A 195 -19.99 -20.41 1.53
C SER A 195 -21.33 -20.04 0.89
N THR A 196 -21.70 -18.76 0.90
CA THR A 196 -22.91 -18.27 0.23
C THR A 196 -22.84 -18.48 -1.28
N LEU A 197 -21.72 -18.17 -1.91
CA LEU A 197 -21.52 -18.39 -3.34
C LEU A 197 -21.58 -19.89 -3.70
N GLN A 198 -20.95 -20.75 -2.91
CA GLN A 198 -20.95 -22.19 -3.09
C GLN A 198 -22.36 -22.82 -2.98
N ASN A 199 -23.24 -22.20 -2.17
CA ASN A 199 -24.64 -22.63 -2.09
C ASN A 199 -25.46 -22.24 -3.34
N ARG A 200 -24.96 -21.36 -4.21
CA ARG A 200 -25.63 -20.91 -5.45
C ARG A 200 -25.13 -21.66 -6.68
N GLY A 201 -23.93 -22.15 -6.69
CA GLY A 201 -23.32 -22.87 -7.80
C GLY A 201 -21.83 -23.08 -7.61
N ASP A 202 -21.14 -23.40 -8.71
CA ASP A 202 -19.70 -23.60 -8.68
C ASP A 202 -18.97 -22.26 -8.50
N VAL A 203 -17.89 -22.30 -7.74
CA VAL A 203 -17.06 -21.12 -7.46
C VAL A 203 -15.64 -21.40 -7.88
N ASP A 204 -15.16 -20.64 -8.85
CA ASP A 204 -13.76 -20.60 -9.25
C ASP A 204 -13.12 -19.36 -8.61
N VAL A 205 -12.08 -19.55 -7.81
CA VAL A 205 -11.29 -18.46 -7.21
C VAL A 205 -9.96 -18.37 -7.94
N ILE A 206 -9.65 -17.19 -8.47
CA ILE A 206 -8.39 -16.89 -9.12
C ILE A 206 -7.63 -15.89 -8.28
N GLU A 207 -6.47 -16.31 -7.80
CA GLU A 207 -5.51 -15.46 -7.11
C GLU A 207 -4.26 -15.29 -7.96
N THR A 208 -3.65 -14.13 -7.87
CA THR A 208 -2.40 -13.87 -8.59
C THR A 208 -1.22 -14.22 -7.71
N GLY A 209 -0.18 -14.80 -8.30
CA GLY A 209 1.07 -15.16 -7.59
C GLY A 209 2.07 -14.01 -7.48
N GLN A 210 1.71 -12.79 -7.92
CA GLN A 210 2.62 -11.66 -7.87
C GLN A 210 2.82 -11.15 -6.44
N PRO A 211 4.06 -10.78 -6.06
CA PRO A 211 4.32 -10.26 -4.72
C PRO A 211 3.60 -8.94 -4.49
N LEU A 212 3.07 -8.77 -3.29
CA LEU A 212 2.41 -7.55 -2.85
C LEU A 212 3.32 -6.80 -1.89
N PHE A 213 3.54 -5.52 -2.16
CA PHE A 213 4.34 -4.63 -1.35
C PHE A 213 3.53 -3.45 -0.84
N ALA A 214 3.95 -2.94 0.31
CA ALA A 214 3.39 -1.73 0.91
C ALA A 214 4.51 -0.90 1.58
N LEU A 215 4.24 0.40 1.79
CA LEU A 215 5.06 1.32 2.56
C LEU A 215 4.29 1.82 3.77
N GLU A 216 4.91 1.75 4.95
CA GLU A 216 4.40 2.45 6.12
C GLU A 216 4.68 3.96 6.04
N PRO A 217 3.94 4.79 6.79
CA PRO A 217 4.22 6.22 6.87
C PRO A 217 5.65 6.49 7.36
N PRO A 218 6.33 7.51 6.76
CA PRO A 218 7.68 7.87 7.15
C PRO A 218 7.70 8.54 8.53
N GLN A 219 8.78 8.30 9.26
CA GLN A 219 9.08 8.94 10.53
C GLN A 219 10.41 9.66 10.43
N LEU A 220 10.49 10.86 11.00
CA LEU A 220 11.73 11.64 11.07
C LEU A 220 12.27 11.56 12.49
N SER A 221 13.52 11.08 12.63
CA SER A 221 14.25 11.10 13.91
C SER A 221 15.72 11.43 13.63
N ASP A 222 16.27 12.38 14.36
CA ASP A 222 17.67 12.83 14.25
C ASP A 222 18.11 13.16 12.80
N GLY A 223 17.20 13.74 12.01
CA GLY A 223 17.48 14.11 10.63
C GLY A 223 17.44 12.93 9.63
N ILE A 224 17.18 11.71 10.10
CA ILE A 224 17.05 10.51 9.28
C ILE A 224 15.57 10.17 9.10
N ILE A 225 15.16 10.00 7.85
CA ILE A 225 13.82 9.51 7.50
C ILE A 225 13.86 7.98 7.58
N THR A 226 13.02 7.40 8.41
CA THR A 226 12.84 5.95 8.50
C THR A 226 11.43 5.59 8.07
N LEU A 227 11.31 4.71 7.10
CA LEU A 227 10.04 4.09 6.71
C LEU A 227 10.23 2.57 6.63
N TYR A 228 9.14 1.85 6.69
CA TYR A 228 9.19 0.40 6.57
C TYR A 228 8.57 -0.06 5.28
N ALA A 229 9.31 -0.87 4.53
CA ALA A 229 8.75 -1.62 3.41
C ALA A 229 8.21 -2.95 3.94
N ILE A 230 7.02 -3.31 3.46
CA ILE A 230 6.28 -4.51 3.88
C ILE A 230 5.99 -5.36 2.65
N ARG A 231 6.04 -6.67 2.80
CA ARG A 231 5.55 -7.64 1.80
C ARG A 231 4.81 -8.80 2.46
N LEU A 232 4.03 -9.53 1.68
CA LEU A 232 3.53 -10.83 2.10
C LEU A 232 4.69 -11.83 2.27
N PRO A 233 4.57 -12.83 3.18
CA PRO A 233 5.60 -13.85 3.37
C PRO A 233 5.99 -14.50 2.04
N ASN A 234 7.27 -14.52 1.73
CA ASN A 234 7.84 -15.15 0.55
C ASN A 234 9.12 -15.88 0.93
N ARG A 235 9.40 -17.01 0.27
CA ARG A 235 10.59 -17.84 0.48
C ARG A 235 11.79 -17.38 -0.35
N MET A 236 11.62 -16.40 -1.21
CA MET A 236 12.71 -15.89 -2.05
C MET A 236 13.17 -14.52 -1.56
N ASP A 237 14.48 -14.32 -1.67
CA ASP A 237 15.07 -12.98 -1.52
C ASP A 237 14.55 -12.08 -2.65
N GLN A 238 14.25 -10.83 -2.32
CA GLN A 238 13.74 -9.89 -3.29
C GLN A 238 14.17 -8.46 -2.96
N SER A 239 14.68 -7.75 -3.94
CA SER A 239 15.00 -6.34 -3.82
C SER A 239 13.87 -5.47 -4.40
N VAL A 240 13.63 -4.35 -3.75
CA VAL A 240 12.71 -3.33 -4.22
C VAL A 240 13.41 -1.97 -4.21
N THR A 241 13.13 -1.14 -5.20
CA THR A 241 13.65 0.22 -5.28
C THR A 241 12.61 1.18 -4.75
N ILE A 242 12.95 1.90 -3.69
CA ILE A 242 12.12 2.95 -3.13
C ILE A 242 12.58 4.28 -3.72
N ARG A 243 11.66 5.00 -4.35
CA ARG A 243 11.91 6.31 -4.96
C ARG A 243 11.38 7.38 -4.04
N VAL A 244 12.16 8.41 -3.83
CA VAL A 244 11.81 9.60 -3.06
C VAL A 244 11.44 10.70 -4.03
N HIS A 245 10.19 11.12 -4.01
CA HIS A 245 9.72 12.20 -4.86
C HIS A 245 9.65 13.49 -4.09
N GLY A 246 10.04 14.56 -4.74
CA GLY A 246 9.92 15.90 -4.19
C GLY A 246 9.51 16.90 -5.26
N THR A 247 9.20 18.10 -4.81
CA THR A 247 8.74 19.18 -5.67
C THR A 247 9.88 20.12 -5.98
N ASP A 248 10.12 20.40 -7.26
CA ASP A 248 11.07 21.42 -7.69
C ASP A 248 10.53 22.84 -7.39
N PRO A 249 11.33 23.90 -7.50
CA PRO A 249 10.87 25.28 -7.29
C PRO A 249 9.72 25.71 -8.23
N ASN A 250 9.51 24.99 -9.33
CA ASN A 250 8.42 25.24 -10.29
C ASN A 250 7.15 24.41 -10.00
N GLY A 251 7.14 23.67 -8.89
CA GLY A 251 6.01 22.83 -8.50
C GLY A 251 5.91 21.49 -9.22
N ARG A 252 6.95 21.05 -9.95
CA ARG A 252 6.96 19.77 -10.66
C ARG A 252 7.51 18.67 -9.77
N SER A 253 6.84 17.53 -9.76
CA SER A 253 7.34 16.34 -9.06
C SER A 253 8.53 15.73 -9.80
N GLN A 254 9.59 15.43 -9.07
CA GLN A 254 10.80 14.76 -9.57
C GLN A 254 11.31 13.75 -8.53
N ILE A 255 12.07 12.77 -8.99
CA ILE A 255 12.75 11.84 -8.08
C ILE A 255 14.00 12.53 -7.55
N ILE A 256 14.07 12.74 -6.22
CA ILE A 256 15.20 13.36 -5.53
C ILE A 256 16.25 12.30 -5.16
N SER A 257 15.79 11.09 -4.78
CA SER A 257 16.67 10.00 -4.35
C SER A 257 16.04 8.65 -4.62
N THR A 258 16.87 7.62 -4.66
CA THR A 258 16.43 6.22 -4.76
C THR A 258 17.23 5.38 -3.78
N VAL A 259 16.54 4.48 -3.08
CA VAL A 259 17.14 3.55 -2.12
C VAL A 259 16.67 2.13 -2.45
N THR A 260 17.59 1.19 -2.50
CA THR A 260 17.26 -0.23 -2.67
C THR A 260 17.12 -0.88 -1.29
N ALA A 261 16.03 -1.58 -1.10
CA ALA A 261 15.73 -2.34 0.10
C ALA A 261 15.68 -3.84 -0.24
N GLU A 262 16.35 -4.66 0.57
CA GLU A 262 16.50 -6.09 0.32
C GLU A 262 15.69 -6.89 1.35
N PHE A 263 14.71 -7.64 0.88
CA PHE A 263 13.98 -8.61 1.68
C PHE A 263 14.69 -9.95 1.60
N THR A 264 15.19 -10.45 2.73
CA THR A 264 15.68 -11.83 2.86
C THR A 264 14.52 -12.82 2.95
N GLU A 265 14.81 -14.10 2.79
CA GLU A 265 13.83 -15.17 2.94
C GLU A 265 13.03 -15.03 4.25
N GLY A 266 11.72 -15.09 4.15
CA GLY A 266 10.80 -14.97 5.29
C GLY A 266 10.60 -13.56 5.86
N ALA A 267 11.45 -12.59 5.51
CA ALA A 267 11.27 -11.22 5.97
C ALA A 267 10.01 -10.60 5.38
N THR A 268 9.14 -10.07 6.24
CA THR A 268 7.88 -9.42 5.85
C THR A 268 7.91 -7.92 6.02
N ARG A 269 8.84 -7.39 6.83
CA ARG A 269 8.96 -5.96 7.16
C ARG A 269 10.45 -5.62 7.33
N ILE A 270 10.91 -4.61 6.60
CA ILE A 270 12.29 -4.15 6.66
C ILE A 270 12.35 -2.63 6.82
N PRO A 271 13.26 -2.09 7.65
CA PRO A 271 13.46 -0.66 7.77
C PRO A 271 14.25 -0.13 6.57
N VAL A 272 13.86 1.04 6.09
CA VAL A 272 14.55 1.79 5.05
C VAL A 272 14.90 3.15 5.60
N GLN A 273 16.20 3.44 5.69
CA GLN A 273 16.72 4.70 6.19
C GLN A 273 17.17 5.58 5.03
N ILE A 274 16.74 6.82 5.05
CA ILE A 274 17.04 7.81 4.01
C ILE A 274 17.59 9.05 4.69
N SER A 275 18.83 9.40 4.36
CA SER A 275 19.46 10.63 4.81
C SER A 275 19.43 11.65 3.67
N LEU A 276 18.81 12.78 3.92
CA LEU A 276 18.73 13.90 2.99
C LEU A 276 19.08 15.19 3.71
N PRO A 277 19.73 16.15 3.03
CA PRO A 277 19.86 17.53 3.52
C PRO A 277 18.48 18.13 3.86
N ALA A 278 18.43 19.04 4.83
CA ALA A 278 17.19 19.63 5.32
C ALA A 278 16.34 20.23 4.17
N GLU A 279 16.98 20.97 3.28
CA GLU A 279 16.33 21.66 2.16
C GLU A 279 15.70 20.70 1.14
N LEU A 280 16.27 19.51 0.96
CA LEU A 280 15.69 18.46 0.11
C LEU A 280 14.60 17.69 0.83
N ARG A 281 14.76 17.46 2.13
CA ARG A 281 13.81 16.75 2.96
C ARG A 281 12.46 17.45 3.03
N GLU A 282 12.46 18.78 3.17
CA GLU A 282 11.26 19.61 3.20
C GLU A 282 10.47 19.57 1.88
N ARG A 283 11.14 19.28 0.79
CA ARG A 283 10.52 19.16 -0.54
C ARG A 283 9.95 17.77 -0.83
N VAL A 284 10.22 16.78 0.03
CA VAL A 284 9.71 15.41 -0.17
C VAL A 284 8.20 15.42 -0.05
N SER A 285 7.52 14.94 -1.08
CA SER A 285 6.07 14.86 -1.16
C SER A 285 5.52 13.44 -0.99
N LEU A 286 6.26 12.43 -1.49
CA LEU A 286 5.88 11.04 -1.36
C LEU A 286 7.06 10.10 -1.55
N PHE A 287 6.88 8.87 -1.08
CA PHE A 287 7.71 7.71 -1.38
C PHE A 287 6.90 6.71 -2.17
N ASP A 288 7.52 6.04 -3.13
CA ASP A 288 6.88 4.94 -3.83
C ASP A 288 7.84 3.77 -4.07
N ILE A 289 7.29 2.59 -4.29
CA ILE A 289 8.04 1.42 -4.71
C ILE A 289 8.04 1.37 -6.24
N GLY A 290 9.21 1.47 -6.83
CA GLY A 290 9.38 1.45 -8.29
C GLY A 290 8.76 0.22 -8.93
N GLY A 291 8.01 0.44 -10.01
CA GLY A 291 7.34 -0.64 -10.75
C GLY A 291 6.06 -1.18 -10.11
N GLN A 292 5.63 -0.64 -8.96
CA GLN A 292 4.36 -0.99 -8.33
C GLN A 292 3.29 0.06 -8.65
N THR A 293 2.07 -0.38 -8.93
CA THR A 293 0.92 0.49 -9.25
C THR A 293 -0.14 0.51 -8.15
N SER A 294 0.13 -0.17 -7.04
CA SER A 294 -0.76 -0.28 -5.89
C SER A 294 -0.71 0.99 -5.02
N ALA A 295 -1.85 1.43 -4.48
CA ALA A 295 -1.90 2.55 -3.55
C ALA A 295 -1.09 2.30 -2.26
N ALA A 296 -1.00 1.05 -1.78
CA ALA A 296 -0.17 0.72 -0.62
C ALA A 296 1.34 0.82 -0.89
N ALA A 297 1.76 0.78 -2.15
CA ALA A 297 3.16 0.98 -2.52
C ALA A 297 3.57 2.46 -2.52
N VAL A 298 2.67 3.36 -2.13
CA VAL A 298 2.90 4.82 -2.04
C VAL A 298 2.66 5.27 -0.61
N SER A 299 3.57 6.06 -0.07
CA SER A 299 3.44 6.72 1.22
C SER A 299 3.58 8.23 1.05
N LEU A 300 2.54 8.97 1.41
CA LEU A 300 2.55 10.43 1.38
C LEU A 300 3.21 10.99 2.64
N THR A 301 3.94 12.07 2.51
CA THR A 301 4.67 12.66 3.64
C THR A 301 3.84 13.64 4.46
N GLY A 302 2.97 14.39 3.83
CA GLY A 302 2.29 15.51 4.49
C GLY A 302 3.30 16.41 5.19
N ASN A 303 2.97 16.85 6.40
CA ASN A 303 3.84 17.67 7.24
C ASN A 303 4.77 16.85 8.16
N SER A 304 4.79 15.53 8.04
CA SER A 304 5.53 14.64 8.96
C SER A 304 7.05 14.77 8.86
N LEU A 305 7.56 15.27 7.74
CA LEU A 305 8.99 15.49 7.51
C LEU A 305 9.41 16.95 7.69
N LEU A 306 8.47 17.85 7.91
CA LEU A 306 8.78 19.25 8.20
C LEU A 306 9.14 19.39 9.68
N ARG A 307 10.25 20.06 9.95
CA ARG A 307 10.59 20.48 11.27
C ARG A 307 9.87 21.80 11.53
N ARG A 308 8.99 21.85 12.53
CA ARG A 308 8.25 23.05 12.87
C ARG A 308 9.17 24.12 13.39
N GLU A 309 9.02 25.34 12.91
CA GLU A 309 9.72 26.50 13.43
C GLU A 309 8.92 27.10 14.60
N VAL A 310 9.56 27.15 15.78
CA VAL A 310 8.95 27.65 17.01
C VAL A 310 9.71 28.86 17.50
N ALA A 311 9.10 30.04 17.40
CA ALA A 311 9.63 31.27 17.95
C ALA A 311 9.35 31.34 19.44
N LEU A 312 10.41 31.41 20.25
CA LEU A 312 10.33 31.49 21.72
C LEU A 312 10.67 32.91 22.19
N ILE A 313 9.71 33.57 22.81
CA ILE A 313 9.83 34.98 23.22
C ILE A 313 9.52 35.12 24.70
N SER A 314 10.46 35.70 25.43
CA SER A 314 10.26 36.09 26.84
C SER A 314 10.94 37.42 27.13
N GLU A 315 10.40 38.20 28.08
CA GLU A 315 11.05 39.41 28.55
C GLU A 315 12.21 39.05 29.52
N GLY A 316 13.43 39.45 29.16
CA GLY A 316 14.58 39.32 30.03
C GLY A 316 15.35 38.00 29.90
N ALA A 317 15.29 37.38 28.72
CA ALA A 317 16.02 36.14 28.42
C ALA A 317 17.57 36.31 28.45
N ASP A 318 18.07 37.52 28.33
CA ASP A 318 19.51 37.82 28.11
C ASP A 318 20.37 37.90 29.40
N ARG A 319 19.92 37.34 30.52
CA ARG A 319 20.81 37.23 31.69
C ARG A 319 21.65 35.97 31.56
N GLU A 320 22.84 36.12 31.03
CA GLU A 320 23.87 35.07 31.01
C GLU A 320 24.02 34.43 32.40
N GLY A 321 23.94 33.12 32.49
CA GLY A 321 24.14 32.31 33.70
C GLY A 321 22.87 31.89 34.44
N LEU A 322 21.66 32.29 34.03
CA LEU A 322 20.41 31.91 34.69
C LEU A 322 19.44 31.15 33.78
N GLU A 323 19.96 30.38 32.85
CA GLU A 323 19.16 29.64 31.85
C GLU A 323 18.09 28.72 32.45
N LEU A 324 18.40 28.09 33.58
CA LEU A 324 17.46 27.22 34.34
C LEU A 324 16.28 27.99 34.96
N LEU A 325 16.43 29.30 35.18
CA LEU A 325 15.38 30.16 35.70
C LEU A 325 14.56 30.84 34.58
N SER A 326 14.95 30.64 33.33
CA SER A 326 14.21 31.17 32.20
C SER A 326 12.85 30.48 32.13
N PRO A 327 11.75 31.25 31.94
CA PRO A 327 10.42 30.69 31.74
C PRO A 327 10.36 29.81 30.43
N LEU A 328 11.30 29.98 29.52
CA LEU A 328 11.40 29.23 28.29
C LEU A 328 12.19 27.93 28.39
N HIS A 329 12.96 27.70 29.46
CA HIS A 329 13.86 26.54 29.55
C HIS A 329 13.18 25.21 29.32
N PHE A 330 12.08 24.94 30.03
CA PHE A 330 11.36 23.68 29.90
C PHE A 330 10.59 23.59 28.55
N ILE A 331 10.09 24.73 28.07
CA ILE A 331 9.40 24.81 26.75
C ILE A 331 10.39 24.51 25.64
N ALA A 332 11.57 25.14 25.67
CA ALA A 332 12.62 24.87 24.69
C ALA A 332 13.06 23.39 24.72
N LYS A 333 13.26 22.82 25.92
CA LYS A 333 13.62 21.42 26.09
C LYS A 333 12.53 20.47 25.55
N ALA A 334 11.26 20.82 25.71
CA ALA A 334 10.14 20.01 25.21
C ALA A 334 10.05 20.05 23.69
N TYR A 335 10.30 21.17 23.02
CA TYR A 335 10.20 21.31 21.58
C TYR A 335 11.49 20.95 20.83
N ALA A 336 12.67 21.03 21.48
CA ALA A 336 13.96 20.76 20.82
C ALA A 336 14.04 19.44 20.02
N PRO A 337 13.43 18.32 20.44
CA PRO A 337 13.47 17.07 19.66
C PRO A 337 12.66 17.13 18.35
N SER A 338 11.61 17.96 18.28
CA SER A 338 10.61 17.94 17.21
C SER A 338 10.53 19.24 16.39
N ALA A 339 11.17 20.33 16.86
CA ALA A 339 11.06 21.64 16.26
C ALA A 339 12.42 22.32 16.14
N GLU A 340 12.52 23.29 15.23
CA GLU A 340 13.59 24.28 15.18
C GLU A 340 13.21 25.47 16.05
N LEU A 341 14.09 25.79 17.02
CA LEU A 341 13.80 26.84 17.98
C LEU A 341 14.45 28.14 17.51
N LEU A 342 13.62 29.15 17.28
CA LEU A 342 14.04 30.49 16.92
C LEU A 342 13.98 31.37 18.19
N SER A 343 15.09 32.01 18.52
CA SER A 343 15.21 32.93 19.65
C SER A 343 15.54 34.32 19.16
N GLY A 344 14.88 35.34 19.68
CA GLY A 344 15.10 36.73 19.29
C GLY A 344 13.87 37.61 19.54
N ASP A 345 13.87 38.79 18.98
CA ASP A 345 12.75 39.74 19.11
C ASP A 345 11.63 39.38 18.13
N LEU A 346 10.40 39.63 18.55
CA LEU A 346 9.20 39.36 17.77
C LEU A 346 9.23 40.00 16.36
N THR A 347 9.76 41.23 16.26
CA THR A 347 9.89 41.98 15.03
C THR A 347 10.84 41.34 14.03
N THR A 348 11.83 40.57 14.52
CA THR A 348 12.81 39.86 13.70
C THR A 348 12.32 38.47 13.29
N LEU A 349 11.56 37.81 14.18
CA LEU A 349 11.14 36.42 13.97
C LEU A 349 9.84 36.31 13.17
N LEU A 350 8.89 37.25 13.29
CA LEU A 350 7.62 37.18 12.51
C LEU A 350 7.82 37.18 11.00
N PRO A 351 8.78 37.94 10.41
CA PRO A 351 9.03 37.87 8.98
C PRO A 351 9.53 36.51 8.47
N ALA A 352 10.13 35.68 9.35
CA ALA A 352 10.49 34.29 9.03
C ALA A 352 9.29 33.35 8.94
N ASN A 353 8.10 33.85 9.33
CA ASN A 353 6.84 33.11 9.30
C ASN A 353 6.87 31.78 10.06
N PRO A 354 7.22 31.77 11.38
CA PRO A 354 7.27 30.56 12.18
C PRO A 354 5.90 29.88 12.27
N ASP A 355 5.87 28.56 12.47
CA ASP A 355 4.61 27.79 12.66
C ASP A 355 3.94 28.08 14.00
N LEU A 356 4.74 28.37 15.02
CA LEU A 356 4.29 28.63 16.40
C LEU A 356 5.08 29.79 16.99
N VAL A 357 4.36 30.75 17.56
CA VAL A 357 4.95 31.78 18.42
C VAL A 357 4.55 31.53 19.87
N VAL A 358 5.55 31.38 20.75
CA VAL A 358 5.36 31.20 22.19
C VAL A 358 5.71 32.48 22.94
N LEU A 359 4.74 33.06 23.59
CA LEU A 359 4.94 34.23 24.50
C LEU A 359 4.94 33.74 25.94
N ALA A 360 6.08 33.77 26.62
CA ALA A 360 6.20 33.34 28.00
C ALA A 360 6.16 34.56 28.96
N ASP A 361 5.03 34.73 29.61
CA ASP A 361 4.77 35.79 30.62
C ASP A 361 4.99 37.22 30.08
N ILE A 362 4.63 37.47 28.81
CA ILE A 362 4.71 38.79 28.21
C ILE A 362 3.39 39.52 28.44
N ALA A 363 3.46 40.61 29.20
CA ALA A 363 2.29 41.40 29.54
C ALA A 363 1.99 42.51 28.53
N LYS A 364 3.02 43.12 27.94
CA LYS A 364 2.88 44.26 27.02
C LYS A 364 3.65 44.01 25.74
N LEU A 365 3.03 44.27 24.66
CA LEU A 365 3.62 44.35 23.30
C LEU A 365 3.54 45.79 22.84
N SER A 366 4.44 46.22 22.00
CA SER A 366 4.27 47.48 21.29
C SER A 366 3.11 47.39 20.30
N LYS A 367 2.52 48.54 19.91
CA LYS A 367 1.41 48.58 18.93
C LYS A 367 1.83 47.94 17.58
N THR A 368 3.09 48.08 17.20
CA THR A 368 3.64 47.47 15.98
C THR A 368 3.66 45.97 16.08
N GLU A 369 4.13 45.42 17.20
CA GLU A 369 4.17 43.98 17.48
C GLU A 369 2.76 43.39 17.56
N GLU A 370 1.82 44.10 18.23
CA GLU A 370 0.43 43.67 18.33
C GLU A 370 -0.23 43.56 16.95
N THR A 371 0.02 44.54 16.09
CA THR A 371 -0.55 44.55 14.74
C THR A 371 0.04 43.47 13.87
N ALA A 372 1.37 43.31 13.88
CA ALA A 372 2.07 42.29 13.10
C ALA A 372 1.70 40.88 13.56
N LEU A 373 1.65 40.64 14.89
CA LEU A 373 1.27 39.37 15.45
C LEU A 373 -0.22 39.04 15.18
N GLY A 374 -1.09 40.07 15.24
CA GLY A 374 -2.50 39.91 14.89
C GLY A 374 -2.73 39.54 13.43
N GLN A 375 -1.96 40.14 12.52
CA GLN A 375 -2.01 39.80 11.09
C GLN A 375 -1.51 38.36 10.87
N TRP A 376 -0.38 37.98 11.47
CA TRP A 376 0.19 36.64 11.36
C TRP A 376 -0.78 35.56 11.90
N VAL A 377 -1.49 35.83 13.02
CA VAL A 377 -2.53 34.91 13.53
C VAL A 377 -3.73 34.84 12.57
N ALA A 378 -4.13 35.96 11.97
CA ALA A 378 -5.23 36.00 10.99
C ALA A 378 -4.87 35.20 9.70
N GLU A 379 -3.60 35.13 9.35
CA GLU A 379 -3.06 34.34 8.23
C GLU A 379 -2.88 32.84 8.56
N GLY A 380 -3.18 32.42 9.81
CA GLY A 380 -3.21 31.03 10.24
C GLY A 380 -2.08 30.62 11.20
N GLY A 381 -1.28 31.56 11.69
CA GLY A 381 -0.25 31.33 12.69
C GLY A 381 -0.82 30.92 14.05
N LEU A 382 -0.13 30.02 14.76
CA LEU A 382 -0.54 29.54 16.08
C LEU A 382 0.20 30.32 17.18
N LEU A 383 -0.57 31.09 17.99
CA LEU A 383 -0.05 31.81 19.14
C LEU A 383 -0.31 31.05 20.44
N LEU A 384 0.76 30.71 21.17
CA LEU A 384 0.70 30.11 22.50
C LEU A 384 1.18 31.15 23.54
N ARG A 385 0.32 31.48 24.51
CA ARG A 385 0.67 32.42 25.60
C ARG A 385 0.66 31.69 26.92
N PHE A 386 1.78 31.75 27.63
CA PHE A 386 1.86 31.30 29.00
C PHE A 386 1.66 32.48 29.96
N ALA A 387 0.70 32.32 30.87
CA ALA A 387 0.44 33.30 31.89
C ALA A 387 1.41 33.12 33.10
N GLY A 388 2.00 34.20 33.54
CA GLY A 388 2.85 34.23 34.70
C GLY A 388 2.60 35.48 35.54
N PRO A 389 3.51 35.79 36.50
CA PRO A 389 3.34 36.92 37.43
C PRO A 389 3.21 38.29 36.77
N ARG A 390 3.88 38.52 35.62
CA ARG A 390 3.82 39.78 34.89
C ARG A 390 2.46 39.98 34.22
N LEU A 391 1.97 38.95 33.52
CA LEU A 391 0.64 38.97 32.93
C LEU A 391 -0.43 39.09 34.03
N ALA A 392 -0.26 38.40 35.14
CA ALA A 392 -1.15 38.47 36.31
C ALA A 392 -1.25 39.88 36.91
N ALA A 393 -0.15 40.62 36.90
CA ALA A 393 -0.09 42.00 37.41
C ALA A 393 -0.53 43.04 36.40
N SER A 394 -0.71 42.69 35.13
CA SER A 394 -1.10 43.63 34.03
C SER A 394 -2.61 43.89 33.96
N ASP A 395 -3.00 44.93 33.27
CA ASP A 395 -4.41 45.22 32.95
C ASP A 395 -4.86 44.63 31.60
N LEU A 396 -3.98 43.82 30.98
CA LEU A 396 -4.27 43.20 29.66
C LEU A 396 -5.53 42.34 29.72
N SER A 397 -6.44 42.55 28.81
CA SER A 397 -7.70 41.75 28.61
C SER A 397 -8.57 41.70 29.91
N ARG A 398 -8.52 42.70 30.80
CA ARG A 398 -9.39 42.76 32.00
C ARG A 398 -10.63 43.55 31.81
N SER A 399 -10.54 44.80 31.29
CA SER A 399 -11.66 45.69 31.07
C SER A 399 -12.37 45.38 29.75
N ALA A 400 -11.66 45.03 28.70
CA ALA A 400 -12.14 44.67 27.38
C ALA A 400 -11.45 43.42 26.85
N GLU A 401 -12.04 42.76 25.87
CA GLU A 401 -11.40 41.65 25.14
C GLU A 401 -10.19 42.17 24.35
N HIS A 402 -9.08 41.43 24.43
CA HIS A 402 -7.89 41.73 23.64
C HIS A 402 -7.76 40.70 22.49
N PRO A 403 -7.53 41.13 21.23
CA PRO A 403 -7.52 40.24 20.07
C PRO A 403 -6.55 39.06 20.17
N LEU A 404 -5.41 39.26 20.87
CA LEU A 404 -4.37 38.24 21.07
C LEU A 404 -4.53 37.46 22.38
N MET A 405 -5.70 37.50 23.02
CA MET A 405 -6.01 36.72 24.21
C MET A 405 -7.23 35.86 23.99
N PRO A 406 -7.19 34.55 24.31
CA PRO A 406 -8.32 33.65 24.07
C PRO A 406 -9.51 33.94 24.99
N VAL A 407 -9.29 34.61 26.10
CA VAL A 407 -10.29 34.91 27.12
C VAL A 407 -10.01 36.27 27.80
N ARG A 408 -11.05 36.89 28.36
CA ARG A 408 -10.87 37.98 29.30
C ARG A 408 -10.34 37.46 30.63
N LEU A 409 -9.41 38.18 31.22
CA LEU A 409 -8.90 37.88 32.55
C LEU A 409 -9.80 38.50 33.61
N ARG A 410 -9.93 37.84 34.74
CA ARG A 410 -10.73 38.33 35.87
C ARG A 410 -10.16 39.63 36.39
N ALA A 411 -11.00 40.64 36.50
CA ALA A 411 -10.66 41.90 37.16
C ALA A 411 -10.56 41.69 38.69
N GLY A 412 -9.53 42.24 39.31
CA GLY A 412 -9.34 42.18 40.76
C GLY A 412 -8.19 43.07 41.20
N GLY A 413 -8.20 43.51 42.46
CA GLY A 413 -7.14 44.33 43.02
C GLY A 413 -5.76 43.63 43.00
N ARG A 414 -4.70 44.42 43.05
CA ARG A 414 -3.30 43.93 42.93
C ARG A 414 -2.92 42.81 43.88
N THR A 415 -3.66 42.65 45.00
CA THR A 415 -3.44 41.61 46.00
C THR A 415 -4.26 40.32 45.79
N VAL A 416 -5.33 40.37 44.97
CA VAL A 416 -6.29 39.25 44.82
C VAL A 416 -6.49 38.84 43.37
N GLY A 417 -6.13 39.66 42.40
CA GLY A 417 -6.39 39.43 40.98
C GLY A 417 -5.23 38.85 40.18
N GLY A 418 -4.11 38.58 40.85
CA GLY A 418 -2.96 37.99 40.21
C GLY A 418 -3.10 36.48 40.01
N ALA A 419 -2.02 35.78 39.98
CA ALA A 419 -2.00 34.33 39.98
C ALA A 419 -2.57 33.82 41.33
N MET A 420 -3.59 32.97 41.29
CA MET A 420 -4.00 32.23 42.48
C MET A 420 -3.01 31.08 42.69
N SER A 421 -2.38 31.10 43.86
CA SER A 421 -1.57 30.00 44.33
C SER A 421 -2.42 29.16 45.29
N TRP A 422 -2.42 27.86 45.12
CA TRP A 422 -3.07 26.93 46.04
C TRP A 422 -2.07 26.35 47.01
N GLY A 423 -2.49 26.12 48.26
CA GLY A 423 -1.64 25.53 49.28
C GLY A 423 -1.15 24.12 48.93
N ALA A 424 -1.94 23.38 48.17
CA ALA A 424 -1.55 22.11 47.57
C ALA A 424 -1.70 22.17 46.02
N PRO A 425 -0.68 21.73 45.25
CA PRO A 425 -0.78 21.68 43.79
C PRO A 425 -1.95 20.79 43.33
N LYS A 426 -2.68 21.19 42.30
CA LYS A 426 -3.80 20.47 41.73
C LYS A 426 -3.37 19.70 40.49
N SER A 427 -3.97 18.53 40.28
CA SER A 427 -3.82 17.76 39.01
C SER A 427 -4.72 18.30 37.93
N LEU A 428 -4.42 17.96 36.68
CA LEU A 428 -5.34 18.17 35.56
C LEU A 428 -6.49 17.14 35.64
N ALA A 429 -7.68 17.58 35.31
CA ALA A 429 -8.81 16.67 35.09
C ALA A 429 -8.67 15.95 33.73
N ALA A 430 -9.32 14.81 33.61
CA ALA A 430 -9.37 14.09 32.31
C ALA A 430 -9.92 15.01 31.20
N PHE A 431 -9.32 14.91 30.01
CA PHE A 431 -9.74 15.71 28.86
C PHE A 431 -11.12 15.30 28.36
N SER A 432 -11.95 16.28 28.04
CA SER A 432 -13.28 16.04 27.48
C SER A 432 -13.23 15.45 26.07
N PRO A 433 -14.27 14.73 25.60
CA PRO A 433 -14.30 14.16 24.24
C PRO A 433 -14.11 15.19 23.11
N ASN A 434 -14.43 16.45 23.36
CA ASN A 434 -14.27 17.56 22.40
C ASN A 434 -12.90 18.24 22.47
N SER A 435 -12.04 17.83 23.41
CA SER A 435 -10.68 18.37 23.54
C SER A 435 -9.77 17.75 22.48
N PRO A 436 -8.86 18.53 21.85
CA PRO A 436 -7.82 17.97 20.99
C PRO A 436 -6.86 17.01 21.71
N PHE A 437 -6.88 17.01 23.04
CA PHE A 437 -6.08 16.13 23.90
C PHE A 437 -6.87 14.91 24.41
N PHE A 438 -8.07 14.66 23.91
CA PHE A 438 -8.88 13.52 24.32
C PHE A 438 -8.12 12.20 24.13
N GLY A 439 -8.07 11.37 25.17
CA GLY A 439 -7.35 10.10 25.16
C GLY A 439 -5.87 10.21 25.59
N LEU A 440 -5.36 11.43 25.84
CA LEU A 440 -4.04 11.62 26.42
C LEU A 440 -4.07 11.27 27.92
N GLU A 441 -3.22 10.33 28.34
CA GLU A 441 -3.03 10.02 29.76
C GLU A 441 -2.20 11.11 30.44
N ILE A 442 -2.71 11.63 31.55
CA ILE A 442 -2.04 12.68 32.32
C ILE A 442 -1.17 12.00 33.36
N PRO A 443 0.17 12.20 33.34
CA PRO A 443 1.05 11.64 34.38
C PRO A 443 0.71 12.17 35.78
N ASP A 444 0.78 11.33 36.81
CA ASP A 444 0.40 11.64 38.17
C ASP A 444 1.30 12.72 38.83
N ASP A 445 2.48 12.94 38.31
CA ASP A 445 3.45 13.94 38.77
C ASP A 445 3.18 15.33 38.18
N VAL A 446 2.31 15.47 37.17
CA VAL A 446 1.94 16.76 36.60
C VAL A 446 0.97 17.49 37.51
N ARG A 447 1.46 18.56 38.16
CA ARG A 447 0.73 19.38 39.13
C ARG A 447 0.80 20.85 38.76
N VAL A 448 -0.31 21.56 38.97
CA VAL A 448 -0.44 23.00 38.73
C VAL A 448 -0.53 23.70 40.10
N SER A 449 0.41 24.57 40.41
CA SER A 449 0.50 25.29 41.68
C SER A 449 -0.12 26.69 41.64
N ALA A 450 -0.23 27.30 40.46
CA ALA A 450 -0.78 28.63 40.27
C ALA A 450 -1.51 28.78 38.95
N GLN A 451 -2.47 29.71 38.88
CA GLN A 451 -3.27 29.95 37.68
C GLN A 451 -3.71 31.44 37.65
N VAL A 452 -3.75 32.00 36.43
CA VAL A 452 -4.45 33.29 36.21
C VAL A 452 -5.90 32.97 35.78
N LEU A 453 -6.86 33.51 36.55
CA LEU A 453 -8.26 33.18 36.34
C LEU A 453 -8.87 33.96 35.16
N ALA A 454 -9.62 33.23 34.31
CA ALA A 454 -10.47 33.84 33.32
C ALA A 454 -11.68 34.52 33.94
N HIS A 455 -12.21 35.56 33.26
CA HIS A 455 -13.46 36.19 33.65
C HIS A 455 -14.63 35.22 33.38
N PRO A 456 -15.53 35.01 34.32
CA PRO A 456 -16.70 34.16 34.12
C PRO A 456 -17.56 34.71 32.97
N ASP A 457 -17.73 33.93 31.93
CA ASP A 457 -18.52 34.26 30.74
C ASP A 457 -19.26 32.98 30.31
N PRO A 458 -20.51 33.06 29.84
CA PRO A 458 -21.25 31.91 29.36
C PRO A 458 -20.55 31.15 28.21
N SER A 459 -19.74 31.82 27.38
CA SER A 459 -18.98 31.22 26.28
C SER A 459 -17.66 30.56 26.74
N LEU A 460 -17.26 30.77 28.02
CA LEU A 460 -15.98 30.28 28.55
C LEU A 460 -15.87 28.73 28.41
N SER A 461 -16.95 28.02 28.69
CA SER A 461 -16.97 26.55 28.62
C SER A 461 -16.60 26.00 27.23
N GLN A 462 -16.88 26.74 26.17
CA GLN A 462 -16.53 26.36 24.79
C GLN A 462 -15.06 26.62 24.44
N ARG A 463 -14.40 27.47 25.22
CA ARG A 463 -13.00 27.89 25.03
C ARG A 463 -12.03 27.12 25.95
N VAL A 464 -12.57 26.38 26.93
CA VAL A 464 -11.76 25.59 27.87
C VAL A 464 -11.39 24.25 27.26
N ILE A 465 -10.09 24.00 27.14
CA ILE A 465 -9.54 22.74 26.59
C ILE A 465 -9.15 21.77 27.70
N ALA A 466 -8.68 22.30 28.83
CA ALA A 466 -8.27 21.53 30.00
C ALA A 466 -8.78 22.17 31.28
N MET A 467 -9.07 21.38 32.30
CA MET A 467 -9.52 21.83 33.62
C MET A 467 -8.64 21.24 34.73
N LEU A 468 -8.60 21.91 35.87
CA LEU A 468 -7.98 21.35 37.08
C LEU A 468 -9.01 20.49 37.83
N ALA A 469 -8.51 19.41 38.46
CA ALA A 469 -9.30 18.49 39.29
C ALA A 469 -9.56 19.06 40.68
#